data_68a0ead1647faf3cbcd2368567c6eecb
#
_entry.id   68a0ead1647faf3cbcd2368567c6eecb
#
_cell.length_a   1.000
_cell.length_b   1.000
_cell.length_c   1.000
_cell.angle_alpha   90.00
_cell.angle_beta   90.00
_cell.angle_gamma   90.00
#
_symmetry.space_group_name_H-M   'P 1'
#
loop_
_entity.id
_entity.type
_entity.pdbx_description
1 polymer ?
#
loop_
_entity_poly.entity_id
_entity_poly.type
_entity_poly.pdbx_seq_one_letter_code
_entity_poly.pdbx_strand_id
1 'polypeptide(L)'
;MRVLSILCLLAGIGLGILYPNYITYYSGGEIGTWTVFTRQTGFKPVTVELSKNDAPVLLVVKMDSLGNILQTNAETTLTLTAATGNRTVLAEVMTFRASTADTKTPQYPGASYTVSPGVISAVDDAPYLIVIGPGDQDMIDMKQVTLSLRRNSLAADPRYQPAGFILMALGFIGLILSISRGGGGGKNEPEKPGMKWGREGV
;
A
#
# COMPACT_ATOMS: atom_id res chain seq x y z
N MET A 1 -29.99 -5.79 9.96
CA MET A 1 -28.85 -5.11 10.58
C MET A 1 -27.56 -5.89 10.46
N ARG A 2 -27.48 -7.18 10.90
CA ARG A 2 -26.23 -7.99 10.84
C ARG A 2 -25.64 -8.10 9.43
N VAL A 3 -26.45 -8.44 8.44
CA VAL A 3 -26.01 -8.60 7.06
C VAL A 3 -25.41 -7.30 6.50
N LEU A 4 -26.07 -6.16 6.77
CA LEU A 4 -25.58 -4.86 6.32
C LEU A 4 -24.23 -4.51 6.95
N SER A 5 -24.05 -4.77 8.26
CA SER A 5 -22.78 -4.53 8.95
C SER A 5 -21.64 -5.39 8.39
N ILE A 6 -21.92 -6.65 8.07
CA ILE A 6 -20.96 -7.56 7.44
C ILE A 6 -20.59 -7.07 6.04
N LEU A 7 -21.56 -6.63 5.24
CA LEU A 7 -21.29 -6.08 3.91
C LEU A 7 -20.44 -4.81 3.96
N CYS A 8 -20.74 -3.89 4.89
CA CYS A 8 -19.91 -2.69 5.10
C CYS A 8 -18.47 -3.04 5.52
N LEU A 9 -18.31 -4.04 6.39
CA LEU A 9 -17.00 -4.50 6.85
C LEU A 9 -16.20 -5.12 5.69
N LEU A 10 -16.81 -6.00 4.89
CA LEU A 10 -16.19 -6.61 3.73
C LEU A 10 -15.83 -5.57 2.65
N ALA A 11 -16.72 -4.61 2.39
CA ALA A 11 -16.44 -3.51 1.47
C ALA A 11 -15.29 -2.62 1.98
N GLY A 12 -15.24 -2.37 3.30
CA GLY A 12 -14.16 -1.62 3.93
C GLY A 12 -12.80 -2.32 3.82
N ILE A 13 -12.75 -3.63 4.04
CA ILE A 13 -11.54 -4.45 3.82
C ILE A 13 -11.13 -4.42 2.35
N GLY A 14 -12.09 -4.58 1.44
CA GLY A 14 -11.86 -4.53 0.00
C GLY A 14 -11.22 -3.21 -0.45
N LEU A 15 -11.81 -2.09 -0.07
CA LEU A 15 -11.34 -0.75 -0.46
C LEU A 15 -10.11 -0.29 0.34
N GLY A 16 -10.04 -0.60 1.63
CA GLY A 16 -8.97 -0.09 2.49
C GLY A 16 -7.68 -0.90 2.43
N ILE A 17 -7.76 -2.20 2.18
CA ILE A 17 -6.61 -3.11 2.23
C ILE A 17 -6.37 -3.78 0.87
N LEU A 18 -7.38 -4.46 0.31
CA LEU A 18 -7.16 -5.27 -0.89
C LEU A 18 -6.92 -4.41 -2.14
N TYR A 19 -7.69 -3.36 -2.33
CA TYR A 19 -7.60 -2.49 -3.51
C TYR A 19 -6.22 -1.82 -3.67
N PRO A 20 -5.64 -1.13 -2.65
CA PRO A 20 -4.31 -0.53 -2.79
C PRO A 20 -3.23 -1.58 -3.05
N ASN A 21 -3.29 -2.71 -2.34
CA ASN A 21 -2.32 -3.79 -2.53
C ASN A 21 -2.42 -4.41 -3.93
N TYR A 22 -3.64 -4.67 -4.41
CA TYR A 22 -3.84 -5.24 -5.75
C TYR A 22 -3.31 -4.31 -6.84
N ILE A 23 -3.64 -3.02 -6.78
CA ILE A 23 -3.16 -2.06 -7.79
C ILE A 23 -1.65 -1.91 -7.73
N THR A 24 -1.05 -1.80 -6.55
CA THR A 24 0.39 -1.59 -6.42
C THR A 24 1.22 -2.81 -6.84
N TYR A 25 0.76 -4.02 -6.53
CA TYR A 25 1.57 -5.22 -6.72
C TYR A 25 1.14 -6.09 -7.91
N TYR A 26 -0.13 -6.07 -8.31
CA TYR A 26 -0.66 -7.00 -9.31
C TYR A 26 -1.21 -6.34 -10.56
N SER A 27 -1.51 -5.02 -10.56
CA SER A 27 -2.01 -4.35 -11.76
C SER A 27 -0.88 -4.05 -12.73
N GLY A 28 -1.15 -4.26 -14.01
CA GLY A 28 -0.25 -3.93 -15.11
C GLY A 28 0.83 -4.99 -15.38
N GLY A 29 1.39 -4.92 -16.59
CA GLY A 29 2.53 -5.73 -17.01
C GLY A 29 3.85 -5.03 -16.70
N GLU A 30 4.89 -5.78 -16.37
CA GLU A 30 6.25 -5.23 -16.26
C GLU A 30 6.79 -4.90 -17.66
N ILE A 31 7.30 -3.66 -17.85
CA ILE A 31 8.01 -3.26 -19.05
C ILE A 31 9.47 -3.64 -18.89
N GLY A 32 10.04 -3.38 -17.72
CA GLY A 32 11.41 -3.72 -17.38
C GLY A 32 11.85 -3.13 -16.05
N THR A 33 13.03 -3.58 -15.63
CA THR A 33 13.67 -3.16 -14.39
C THR A 33 15.14 -2.87 -14.64
N TRP A 34 15.60 -1.70 -14.21
CA TRP A 34 16.97 -1.21 -14.44
C TRP A 34 17.61 -0.77 -13.12
N THR A 35 18.87 -1.12 -12.94
CA THR A 35 19.68 -0.57 -11.85
C THR A 35 20.20 0.81 -12.28
N VAL A 36 19.68 1.85 -11.64
CA VAL A 36 20.00 3.26 -11.96
C VAL A 36 21.09 3.83 -11.07
N PHE A 37 21.37 3.20 -9.95
CA PHE A 37 22.47 3.58 -9.07
C PHE A 37 23.08 2.34 -8.41
N THR A 38 24.40 2.34 -8.36
CA THR A 38 25.17 1.51 -7.44
C THR A 38 26.27 2.36 -6.81
N ARG A 39 26.70 2.00 -5.61
CA ARG A 39 27.75 2.75 -4.92
C ARG A 39 29.07 2.83 -5.70
N GLN A 40 29.33 1.85 -6.55
CA GLN A 40 30.56 1.79 -7.34
C GLN A 40 30.50 2.63 -8.62
N THR A 41 29.34 2.73 -9.25
CA THR A 41 29.20 3.36 -10.57
C THR A 41 28.47 4.69 -10.55
N GLY A 42 27.86 5.07 -9.40
CA GLY A 42 27.04 6.27 -9.30
C GLY A 42 25.70 6.14 -10.06
N PHE A 43 25.04 7.27 -10.27
CA PHE A 43 23.78 7.35 -11.02
C PHE A 43 24.01 7.22 -12.51
N LYS A 44 23.13 6.48 -13.18
CA LYS A 44 23.13 6.29 -14.64
C LYS A 44 21.74 6.55 -15.20
N PRO A 45 21.63 7.33 -16.29
CA PRO A 45 20.37 7.50 -16.98
C PRO A 45 19.94 6.20 -17.65
N VAL A 46 18.63 6.03 -17.82
CA VAL A 46 18.03 4.88 -18.53
C VAL A 46 17.18 5.41 -19.67
N THR A 47 17.36 4.84 -20.86
CA THR A 47 16.48 5.09 -22.01
C THR A 47 15.58 3.88 -22.22
N VAL A 48 14.27 4.12 -22.28
CA VAL A 48 13.26 3.08 -22.46
C VAL A 48 12.37 3.44 -23.64
N GLU A 49 12.20 2.50 -24.56
CA GLU A 49 11.23 2.62 -25.65
C GLU A 49 9.83 2.34 -25.08
N LEU A 50 8.96 3.33 -25.14
CA LEU A 50 7.57 3.19 -24.72
C LEU A 50 6.64 3.37 -25.93
N SER A 51 5.49 2.70 -25.87
CA SER A 51 4.44 2.80 -26.88
C SER A 51 3.13 3.32 -26.27
N LYS A 52 2.25 3.85 -27.12
CA LYS A 52 0.90 4.30 -26.68
C LYS A 52 0.11 3.21 -25.99
N ASN A 53 0.37 1.94 -26.32
CA ASN A 53 -0.31 0.80 -25.72
C ASN A 53 0.17 0.49 -24.29
N ASP A 54 1.31 1.07 -23.88
CA ASP A 54 1.83 0.89 -22.53
C ASP A 54 1.19 1.86 -21.52
N ALA A 55 0.52 2.89 -22.01
CA ALA A 55 -0.13 3.89 -21.16
C ALA A 55 -1.31 3.31 -20.35
N PRO A 56 -1.47 3.71 -19.11
CA PRO A 56 -0.58 4.52 -18.28
C PRO A 56 0.62 3.73 -17.76
N VAL A 57 1.80 4.38 -17.66
CA VAL A 57 3.03 3.76 -17.18
C VAL A 57 3.31 4.21 -15.75
N LEU A 58 3.28 3.27 -14.81
CA LEU A 58 3.64 3.48 -13.41
C LEU A 58 5.16 3.32 -13.23
N LEU A 59 5.77 4.30 -12.59
CA LEU A 59 7.16 4.22 -12.17
C LEU A 59 7.23 3.76 -10.72
N VAL A 60 8.14 2.84 -10.44
CA VAL A 60 8.41 2.34 -9.09
C VAL A 60 9.92 2.39 -8.88
N VAL A 61 10.34 3.08 -7.84
CA VAL A 61 11.74 3.19 -7.45
C VAL A 61 11.97 2.46 -6.14
N LYS A 62 12.89 1.50 -6.17
CA LYS A 62 13.31 0.74 -5.02
C LYS A 62 14.74 1.11 -4.66
N MET A 63 14.95 1.49 -3.41
CA MET A 63 16.26 1.78 -2.83
C MET A 63 16.62 0.73 -1.79
N ASP A 64 17.76 0.10 -1.92
CA ASP A 64 18.31 -0.81 -0.91
C ASP A 64 19.42 -0.09 -0.14
N SER A 65 19.40 -0.15 1.19
CA SER A 65 20.43 0.43 2.07
C SER A 65 21.55 -0.55 2.37
N LEU A 66 22.70 -0.03 2.82
CA LEU A 66 23.88 -0.84 3.17
C LEU A 66 23.82 -1.49 4.55
N GLY A 67 23.00 -0.99 5.45
CA GLY A 67 22.90 -1.46 6.82
C GLY A 67 21.57 -1.14 7.47
N ASN A 68 21.39 -1.66 8.69
CA ASN A 68 20.23 -1.30 9.48
C ASN A 68 20.33 0.14 9.92
N ILE A 69 19.28 0.91 9.67
CA ILE A 69 19.22 2.30 10.08
C ILE A 69 18.82 2.32 11.54
N LEU A 70 19.73 2.77 12.38
CA LEU A 70 19.51 2.93 13.82
C LEU A 70 18.69 4.18 14.17
N GLN A 71 18.61 5.14 13.21
CA GLN A 71 17.89 6.40 13.42
C GLN A 71 16.52 6.35 12.72
N THR A 72 15.48 6.39 13.51
CA THR A 72 14.08 6.40 13.00
C THR A 72 13.73 7.62 12.16
N ASN A 73 14.49 8.69 12.26
CA ASN A 73 14.28 9.95 11.55
C ASN A 73 15.20 10.12 10.31
N ALA A 74 15.98 9.09 9.94
CA ALA A 74 16.82 9.17 8.76
C ALA A 74 15.96 9.27 7.50
N GLU A 75 16.33 10.20 6.64
CA GLU A 75 15.62 10.51 5.39
C GLU A 75 16.63 10.74 4.27
N THR A 76 16.33 10.20 3.08
CA THR A 76 17.10 10.46 1.87
C THR A 76 16.14 10.85 0.76
N THR A 77 16.48 11.92 0.03
CA THR A 77 15.70 12.39 -1.10
C THR A 77 16.43 12.10 -2.40
N LEU A 78 15.67 11.66 -3.41
CA LEU A 78 16.13 11.52 -4.79
C LEU A 78 15.21 12.31 -5.70
N THR A 79 15.76 12.84 -6.78
CA THR A 79 15.00 13.48 -7.85
C THR A 79 14.84 12.53 -9.02
N LEU A 80 13.67 12.53 -9.64
CA LEU A 80 13.40 11.77 -10.87
C LEU A 80 12.88 12.73 -11.94
N THR A 81 13.46 12.63 -13.13
CA THR A 81 12.99 13.33 -14.33
C THR A 81 12.84 12.33 -15.47
N ALA A 82 11.64 12.27 -16.05
CA ALA A 82 11.40 11.53 -17.28
C ALA A 82 11.09 12.50 -18.43
N ALA A 83 11.79 12.38 -19.53
CA ALA A 83 11.66 13.25 -20.69
C ALA A 83 11.61 12.45 -21.99
N THR A 84 10.87 12.96 -22.97
CA THR A 84 10.88 12.45 -24.34
C THR A 84 11.11 13.61 -25.29
N GLY A 85 12.12 13.49 -26.16
CA GLY A 85 12.60 14.62 -26.97
C GLY A 85 12.98 15.81 -26.10
N ASN A 86 12.37 16.97 -26.34
CA ASN A 86 12.61 18.20 -25.56
C ASN A 86 11.52 18.45 -24.48
N ARG A 87 10.66 17.47 -24.19
CA ARG A 87 9.54 17.63 -23.25
C ARG A 87 9.74 16.77 -22.01
N THR A 88 9.76 17.41 -20.85
CA THR A 88 9.65 16.70 -19.57
C THR A 88 8.22 16.25 -19.36
N VAL A 89 7.99 14.96 -19.11
CA VAL A 89 6.68 14.35 -18.90
C VAL A 89 6.38 14.08 -17.43
N LEU A 90 7.44 13.89 -16.62
CA LEU A 90 7.34 13.71 -15.20
C LEU A 90 8.61 14.28 -14.54
N ALA A 91 8.43 15.04 -13.46
CA ALA A 91 9.52 15.52 -12.61
C ALA A 91 9.04 15.49 -11.16
N GLU A 92 9.65 14.64 -10.34
CA GLU A 92 9.21 14.40 -8.97
C GLU A 92 10.39 14.25 -8.01
N VAL A 93 10.15 14.61 -6.75
CA VAL A 93 11.08 14.40 -5.64
C VAL A 93 10.58 13.21 -4.83
N MET A 94 11.43 12.23 -4.65
CA MET A 94 11.13 11.01 -3.89
C MET A 94 11.79 11.09 -2.53
N THR A 95 11.03 10.85 -1.47
CA THR A 95 11.53 10.81 -0.10
C THR A 95 11.48 9.40 0.44
N PHE A 96 12.62 8.89 0.84
CA PHE A 96 12.79 7.59 1.49
C PHE A 96 13.01 7.79 2.98
N ARG A 97 12.10 7.25 3.82
CA ARG A 97 12.14 7.41 5.27
C ARG A 97 12.43 6.09 5.97
N ALA A 98 13.23 6.14 7.02
CA ALA A 98 13.53 4.97 7.84
C ALA A 98 12.27 4.28 8.39
N SER A 99 11.22 5.04 8.69
CA SER A 99 9.93 4.53 9.17
C SER A 99 9.15 3.71 8.15
N THR A 100 9.46 3.83 6.86
CA THR A 100 8.80 3.09 5.76
C THR A 100 9.64 1.93 5.23
N ALA A 101 10.69 1.56 5.96
CA ALA A 101 11.57 0.46 5.59
C ALA A 101 10.84 -0.89 5.57
N ASP A 102 10.97 -1.60 4.47
CA ASP A 102 10.56 -3.01 4.37
C ASP A 102 11.74 -3.88 4.82
N THR A 103 11.73 -4.27 6.11
CA THR A 103 12.76 -5.14 6.70
C THR A 103 12.43 -6.59 6.40
N LYS A 104 12.87 -7.09 5.26
CA LYS A 104 12.46 -8.41 4.76
C LYS A 104 13.04 -9.62 5.49
N THR A 105 14.15 -9.53 6.21
CA THR A 105 14.68 -10.67 6.99
C THR A 105 15.79 -10.28 7.95
N PRO A 106 15.91 -10.93 9.13
CA PRO A 106 17.01 -10.72 10.06
C PRO A 106 18.38 -11.12 9.50
N GLN A 107 18.43 -11.81 8.37
CA GLN A 107 19.66 -12.37 7.79
C GLN A 107 20.39 -11.42 6.84
N TYR A 108 19.76 -10.34 6.38
CA TYR A 108 20.40 -9.35 5.52
C TYR A 108 20.50 -8.01 6.26
N PRO A 109 21.74 -7.52 6.52
CA PRO A 109 21.93 -6.20 7.08
C PRO A 109 21.62 -5.15 6.02
N GLY A 110 20.36 -4.73 5.92
CA GLY A 110 19.91 -3.71 4.99
C GLY A 110 18.39 -3.65 4.93
N ALA A 111 17.86 -2.46 4.71
CA ALA A 111 16.45 -2.21 4.52
C ALA A 111 16.19 -1.87 3.05
N SER A 112 15.01 -2.25 2.57
CA SER A 112 14.52 -1.87 1.25
C SER A 112 13.42 -0.83 1.41
N TYR A 113 13.43 0.14 0.53
CA TYR A 113 12.44 1.22 0.48
C TYR A 113 11.83 1.24 -0.90
N THR A 114 10.52 1.36 -1.00
CA THR A 114 9.82 1.44 -2.28
C THR A 114 8.97 2.69 -2.32
N VAL A 115 9.15 3.49 -3.36
CA VAL A 115 8.40 4.72 -3.61
C VAL A 115 7.91 4.70 -5.06
N SER A 116 6.67 5.12 -5.26
CA SER A 116 6.11 5.36 -6.59
C SER A 116 6.03 6.86 -6.83
N PRO A 117 6.96 7.45 -7.61
CA PRO A 117 6.99 8.88 -7.86
C PRO A 117 5.80 9.36 -8.69
N GLY A 118 5.21 8.51 -9.52
CA GLY A 118 4.08 8.92 -10.32
C GLY A 118 3.78 8.00 -11.49
N VAL A 119 2.85 8.47 -12.31
CA VAL A 119 2.36 7.77 -13.50
C VAL A 119 2.49 8.68 -14.71
N ILE A 120 3.06 8.17 -15.80
CA ILE A 120 3.00 8.82 -17.11
C ILE A 120 1.67 8.41 -17.74
N SER A 121 0.68 9.31 -17.69
CA SER A 121 -0.69 9.02 -18.12
C SER A 121 -0.85 8.92 -19.63
N ALA A 122 -0.09 9.69 -20.37
CA ALA A 122 -0.08 9.67 -21.83
C ALA A 122 1.34 9.39 -22.31
N VAL A 123 1.48 8.37 -23.14
CA VAL A 123 2.75 7.90 -23.68
C VAL A 123 2.71 8.04 -25.21
N ASP A 124 3.77 8.57 -25.80
CA ASP A 124 3.98 8.59 -27.24
C ASP A 124 4.87 7.40 -27.65
N ASP A 125 4.80 6.98 -28.90
CA ASP A 125 5.70 5.96 -29.46
C ASP A 125 7.10 6.57 -29.68
N ALA A 126 7.92 6.61 -28.61
CA ALA A 126 9.20 7.30 -28.58
C ALA A 126 10.11 6.80 -27.45
N PRO A 127 11.43 7.07 -27.55
CA PRO A 127 12.34 6.85 -26.44
C PRO A 127 12.12 7.86 -25.31
N TYR A 128 12.08 7.35 -24.09
CA TYR A 128 11.99 8.12 -22.85
C TYR A 128 13.30 8.03 -22.09
N LEU A 129 13.92 9.17 -21.87
CA LEU A 129 15.10 9.29 -21.02
C LEU A 129 14.66 9.51 -19.57
N ILE A 130 15.00 8.59 -18.69
CA ILE A 130 14.72 8.67 -17.26
C ILE A 130 16.03 8.88 -16.53
N VAL A 131 16.10 9.96 -15.77
CA VAL A 131 17.26 10.36 -14.98
C VAL A 131 16.84 10.38 -13.52
N ILE A 132 17.57 9.67 -12.68
CA ILE A 132 17.46 9.76 -11.22
C ILE A 132 18.76 10.35 -10.70
N GLY A 133 18.66 11.28 -9.77
CA GLY A 133 19.79 11.97 -9.17
C GLY A 133 19.61 12.18 -7.66
N PRO A 134 20.67 12.62 -6.96
CA PRO A 134 20.57 12.95 -5.54
C PRO A 134 19.67 14.18 -5.35
N GLY A 135 18.95 14.18 -4.23
CA GLY A 135 18.21 15.34 -3.74
C GLY A 135 18.97 16.05 -2.61
N ASP A 136 18.22 16.80 -1.79
CA ASP A 136 18.78 17.68 -0.77
C ASP A 136 19.15 16.95 0.53
N GLN A 137 18.67 15.72 0.75
CA GLN A 137 18.92 14.95 1.96
C GLN A 137 19.52 13.60 1.62
N ASP A 138 20.61 13.23 2.31
CA ASP A 138 21.32 11.96 2.12
C ASP A 138 21.75 11.40 3.47
N MET A 139 20.78 10.91 4.25
CA MET A 139 21.02 10.33 5.59
C MET A 139 21.01 8.80 5.59
N ILE A 140 20.57 8.17 4.50
CA ILE A 140 20.50 6.72 4.36
C ILE A 140 21.57 6.28 3.38
N ASP A 141 22.55 5.51 3.85
CA ASP A 141 23.60 4.94 3.00
C ASP A 141 23.01 4.01 1.93
N MET A 142 22.96 4.48 0.71
CA MET A 142 22.42 3.73 -0.43
C MET A 142 23.41 2.68 -0.92
N LYS A 143 22.93 1.45 -1.08
CA LYS A 143 23.64 0.35 -1.74
C LYS A 143 23.35 0.35 -3.23
N GLN A 144 22.09 0.38 -3.57
CA GLN A 144 21.58 0.26 -4.93
C GLN A 144 20.22 0.95 -5.05
N VAL A 145 19.96 1.55 -6.21
CA VAL A 145 18.63 2.03 -6.59
C VAL A 145 18.22 1.36 -7.89
N THR A 146 17.01 0.86 -7.90
CA THR A 146 16.40 0.14 -9.02
C THR A 146 15.15 0.87 -9.46
N LEU A 147 15.00 1.10 -10.75
CA LEU A 147 13.81 1.65 -11.39
C LEU A 147 13.06 0.52 -12.09
N SER A 148 11.78 0.36 -11.80
CA SER A 148 10.89 -0.56 -12.50
C SER A 148 9.75 0.21 -13.15
N LEU A 149 9.44 -0.10 -14.40
CA LEU A 149 8.31 0.45 -15.13
C LEU A 149 7.24 -0.62 -15.34
N ARG A 150 5.99 -0.24 -15.11
CA ARG A 150 4.83 -1.12 -15.29
C ARG A 150 3.81 -0.45 -16.19
N ARG A 151 3.39 -1.14 -17.25
CA ARG A 151 2.35 -0.67 -18.17
C ARG A 151 0.95 -0.97 -17.66
N ASN A 152 -0.02 -0.19 -18.12
CA ASN A 152 -1.44 -0.33 -17.77
C ASN A 152 -1.69 -0.36 -16.25
N SER A 153 -0.82 0.30 -15.49
CA SER A 153 -0.87 0.32 -14.05
C SER A 153 -1.15 1.74 -13.56
N LEU A 154 -2.22 1.90 -12.80
CA LEU A 154 -2.58 3.16 -12.16
C LEU A 154 -1.96 3.20 -10.76
N ALA A 155 -1.58 4.38 -10.30
CA ALA A 155 -1.32 4.58 -8.88
C ALA A 155 -2.64 4.42 -8.12
N ALA A 156 -2.58 3.76 -6.96
CA ALA A 156 -3.76 3.67 -6.10
C ALA A 156 -4.18 5.09 -5.68
N ASP A 157 -5.43 5.46 -5.95
CA ASP A 157 -5.95 6.76 -5.51
C ASP A 157 -5.97 6.80 -3.97
N PRO A 158 -5.22 7.74 -3.34
CA PRO A 158 -5.10 7.82 -1.88
C PRO A 158 -6.43 8.09 -1.16
N ARG A 159 -7.49 8.46 -1.90
CA ARG A 159 -8.82 8.76 -1.33
C ARG A 159 -9.60 7.50 -0.95
N TYR A 160 -9.36 6.39 -1.64
CA TYR A 160 -10.10 5.15 -1.37
C TYR A 160 -9.68 4.47 -0.07
N GLN A 161 -8.43 4.61 0.33
CA GLN A 161 -7.93 3.99 1.55
C GLN A 161 -8.58 4.53 2.83
N PRO A 162 -8.67 5.85 3.07
CA PRO A 162 -9.40 6.40 4.22
C PRO A 162 -10.90 6.05 4.20
N ALA A 163 -11.54 6.08 3.02
CA ALA A 163 -12.94 5.69 2.88
C ALA A 163 -13.17 4.23 3.26
N GLY A 164 -12.25 3.33 2.87
CA GLY A 164 -12.27 1.93 3.26
C GLY A 164 -12.16 1.73 4.76
N PHE A 165 -11.28 2.46 5.44
CA PHE A 165 -11.16 2.39 6.90
C PHE A 165 -12.39 2.92 7.64
N ILE A 166 -13.03 3.99 7.15
CA ILE A 166 -14.28 4.50 7.71
C ILE A 166 -15.40 3.45 7.58
N LEU A 167 -15.54 2.84 6.39
CA LEU A 167 -16.51 1.76 6.18
C LEU A 167 -16.25 0.55 7.09
N MET A 168 -15.01 0.18 7.29
CA MET A 168 -14.61 -0.90 8.19
C MET A 168 -15.00 -0.59 9.64
N ALA A 169 -14.72 0.62 10.12
CA ALA A 169 -15.10 1.07 11.46
C ALA A 169 -16.63 1.05 11.66
N LEU A 170 -17.40 1.57 10.70
CA LEU A 170 -18.86 1.55 10.74
C LEU A 170 -19.43 0.12 10.72
N GLY A 171 -18.86 -0.75 9.89
CA GLY A 171 -19.21 -2.16 9.84
C GLY A 171 -18.97 -2.86 11.17
N PHE A 172 -17.84 -2.61 11.81
CA PHE A 172 -17.45 -3.18 13.10
C PHE A 172 -18.37 -2.72 14.24
N ILE A 173 -18.63 -1.40 14.34
CA ILE A 173 -19.56 -0.82 15.31
C ILE A 173 -20.96 -1.40 15.12
N GLY A 174 -21.46 -1.47 13.89
CA GLY A 174 -22.76 -2.04 13.58
C GLY A 174 -22.88 -3.51 13.95
N LEU A 175 -21.79 -4.26 13.85
CA LEU A 175 -21.73 -5.67 14.23
C LEU A 175 -21.80 -5.85 15.76
N ILE A 176 -21.05 -5.05 16.52
CA ILE A 176 -21.11 -5.03 17.99
C ILE A 176 -22.53 -4.69 18.47
N LEU A 177 -23.13 -3.63 17.93
CA LEU A 177 -24.50 -3.23 18.30
C LEU A 177 -25.55 -4.31 17.94
N SER A 178 -25.33 -5.03 16.86
CA SER A 178 -26.23 -6.10 16.42
C SER A 178 -26.13 -7.36 17.28
N ILE A 179 -24.96 -7.64 17.86
CA ILE A 179 -24.74 -8.74 18.79
C ILE A 179 -25.34 -8.39 20.16
N SER A 180 -25.10 -7.16 20.64
CA SER A 180 -25.61 -6.71 21.95
C SER A 180 -27.15 -6.66 22.00
N ARG A 181 -27.83 -6.35 20.89
CA ARG A 181 -29.28 -6.36 20.77
C ARG A 181 -29.89 -7.75 20.56
N GLY A 182 -29.09 -8.74 20.16
CA GLY A 182 -29.55 -10.12 19.92
C GLY A 182 -29.51 -11.02 21.15
N GLY A 183 -28.97 -10.56 22.27
CA GLY A 183 -28.86 -11.34 23.53
C GLY A 183 -30.04 -11.25 24.49
N GLY A 184 -31.16 -10.64 24.11
CA GLY A 184 -32.34 -10.44 24.95
C GLY A 184 -33.51 -11.36 24.61
N GLY A 185 -33.31 -12.69 24.57
CA GLY A 185 -34.40 -13.63 24.33
C GLY A 185 -34.09 -15.02 24.86
N GLY A 186 -34.41 -15.26 26.12
CA GLY A 186 -34.28 -16.59 26.69
C GLY A 186 -34.10 -16.56 28.20
N LYS A 187 -34.94 -15.81 28.94
CA LYS A 187 -35.18 -16.16 30.33
C LYS A 187 -36.09 -17.38 30.32
N ASN A 188 -35.50 -18.56 30.34
CA ASN A 188 -36.19 -19.73 30.91
C ASN A 188 -36.34 -19.45 32.39
N GLU A 189 -37.52 -18.97 32.79
CA GLU A 189 -37.94 -18.94 34.18
C GLU A 189 -37.99 -20.39 34.63
N PRO A 190 -37.27 -20.78 35.72
CA PRO A 190 -37.39 -22.12 36.23
C PRO A 190 -38.81 -22.24 36.80
N GLU A 191 -39.57 -23.21 36.29
CA GLU A 191 -40.89 -23.61 36.75
C GLU A 191 -40.78 -23.93 38.25
N LYS A 192 -41.47 -23.13 39.10
CA LYS A 192 -41.56 -23.37 40.54
C LYS A 192 -42.27 -24.69 40.74
N PRO A 193 -41.69 -25.67 41.48
CA PRO A 193 -42.40 -26.91 41.82
C PRO A 193 -43.60 -26.56 42.73
N GLY A 194 -44.80 -26.87 42.25
CA GLY A 194 -46.02 -26.71 42.94
C GLY A 194 -46.04 -27.61 44.22
N MET A 195 -46.01 -26.99 45.39
CA MET A 195 -46.26 -27.72 46.67
C MET A 195 -47.69 -28.24 46.66
N LYS A 196 -47.84 -29.56 46.49
CA LYS A 196 -49.07 -30.28 46.84
C LYS A 196 -49.09 -30.52 48.36
N TRP A 197 -49.90 -29.76 49.05
CA TRP A 197 -50.30 -30.08 50.39
C TRP A 197 -51.36 -31.18 50.33
N GLY A 198 -50.98 -32.41 50.58
CA GLY A 198 -51.88 -33.51 50.85
C GLY A 198 -52.36 -33.42 52.29
N ARG A 199 -53.65 -33.21 52.48
CA ARG A 199 -54.36 -33.30 53.69
C ARG A 199 -55.00 -34.70 53.72
N GLU A 200 -54.42 -35.61 54.45
CA GLU A 200 -55.14 -36.83 54.87
C GLU A 200 -55.48 -36.71 56.31
N GLY A 201 -56.77 -36.70 56.59
CA GLY A 201 -57.34 -36.79 57.89
C GLY A 201 -57.97 -38.17 58.09
N VAL A 202 -57.92 -38.61 59.35
CA VAL A 202 -58.54 -39.68 60.11
C VAL A 202 -57.74 -40.95 60.16
#